data_451558ff81ac821403e5b5a4abc29025
#
_entry.id   451558ff81ac821403e5b5a4abc29025
#
_cell.length_a   1.000
_cell.length_b   1.000
_cell.length_c   1.000
_cell.angle_alpha   90.00
_cell.angle_beta   90.00
_cell.angle_gamma   90.00
#
_symmetry.space_group_name_H-M   'P 1'
#
loop_
_entity.id
_entity.type
_entity.pdbx_description
1 polymer ?
#
loop_
_entity_poly.entity_id
_entity_poly.type
_entity_poly.pdbx_seq_one_letter_code
_entity_poly.pdbx_strand_id
1 'polypeptide(L)'
;MIEANLFCLSLCLIFENHRMGRTTDIVFNITLDDQNLPEKITWKASDGSQEAAQECKSMMISLWDAVEKNTLRIDLWTKDFSVDQMHMHFFQSLMTMSESYARATQNPYAIEDMKKFCNELAAKTRNFELEKQKK
;
A
#
# COMPACT_ATOMS: atom_id res chain seq x y z
N MET A 1 -62.26 -23.64 35.05
CA MET A 1 -61.82 -22.43 34.34
C MET A 1 -60.38 -22.22 34.75
N ILE A 2 -59.47 -22.65 33.94
CA ILE A 2 -58.03 -22.49 34.15
C ILE A 2 -57.52 -21.89 32.86
N GLU A 3 -57.15 -20.64 32.90
CA GLU A 3 -56.57 -19.92 31.76
C GLU A 3 -55.14 -20.40 31.53
N ALA A 4 -54.88 -20.94 30.37
CA ALA A 4 -53.54 -21.29 29.94
C ALA A 4 -52.83 -20.02 29.44
N ASN A 5 -51.89 -19.57 30.24
CA ASN A 5 -50.99 -18.45 29.92
C ASN A 5 -49.95 -18.94 28.91
N LEU A 6 -50.13 -18.59 27.65
CA LEU A 6 -49.24 -18.93 26.56
C LEU A 6 -48.02 -17.99 26.64
N PHE A 7 -46.98 -18.43 27.32
CA PHE A 7 -45.67 -17.76 27.32
C PHE A 7 -45.03 -17.93 25.95
N CYS A 8 -45.20 -16.92 25.11
CA CYS A 8 -44.49 -16.83 23.84
C CYS A 8 -43.02 -16.58 24.12
N LEU A 9 -42.25 -17.64 24.21
CA LEU A 9 -40.79 -17.59 24.19
C LEU A 9 -40.36 -17.16 22.78
N SER A 10 -40.25 -15.85 22.60
CA SER A 10 -39.55 -15.26 21.47
C SER A 10 -38.08 -15.67 21.56
N LEU A 11 -37.75 -16.76 20.89
CA LEU A 11 -36.35 -17.16 20.69
C LEU A 11 -35.73 -16.14 19.73
N CYS A 12 -35.16 -15.09 20.35
CA CYS A 12 -34.31 -14.16 19.64
C CYS A 12 -33.05 -14.95 19.24
N LEU A 13 -33.09 -15.56 18.07
CA LEU A 13 -31.90 -16.10 17.41
C LEU A 13 -31.00 -14.92 17.10
N ILE A 14 -30.11 -14.61 18.04
CA ILE A 14 -28.95 -13.80 17.77
C ILE A 14 -28.12 -14.63 16.79
N PHE A 15 -28.32 -14.35 15.49
CA PHE A 15 -27.34 -14.73 14.50
C PHE A 15 -26.10 -13.90 14.81
N GLU A 16 -25.24 -14.41 15.71
CA GLU A 16 -23.86 -14.03 15.71
C GLU A 16 -23.30 -14.37 14.33
N ASN A 17 -23.21 -13.34 13.52
CA ASN A 17 -22.54 -13.39 12.24
C ASN A 17 -21.06 -13.58 12.57
N HIS A 18 -20.69 -14.83 12.86
CA HIS A 18 -19.30 -15.25 13.02
C HIS A 18 -18.68 -15.05 11.65
N ARG A 19 -18.15 -13.84 11.39
CA ARG A 19 -17.28 -13.61 10.26
C ARG A 19 -16.08 -14.52 10.47
N MET A 20 -16.13 -15.70 9.87
CA MET A 20 -14.96 -16.55 9.76
C MET A 20 -13.84 -15.69 9.18
N GLY A 21 -12.73 -15.58 9.91
CA GLY A 21 -11.56 -14.85 9.45
C GLY A 21 -11.18 -15.35 8.06
N ARG A 22 -11.06 -14.41 7.10
CA ARG A 22 -10.66 -14.74 5.73
C ARG A 22 -9.18 -14.44 5.57
N THR A 23 -8.43 -15.41 5.10
CA THR A 23 -7.04 -15.22 4.70
C THR A 23 -6.97 -14.85 3.23
N THR A 24 -6.13 -13.90 2.89
CA THR A 24 -5.85 -13.48 1.52
C THR A 24 -4.35 -13.35 1.34
N ASP A 25 -3.87 -13.59 0.12
CA ASP A 25 -2.46 -13.57 -0.23
C ASP A 25 -2.17 -12.47 -1.23
N ILE A 26 -1.01 -11.83 -1.07
CA ILE A 26 -0.41 -10.97 -2.10
C ILE A 26 0.92 -11.59 -2.48
N VAL A 27 1.03 -11.99 -3.73
CA VAL A 27 2.22 -12.68 -4.26
C VAL A 27 2.93 -11.76 -5.23
N PHE A 28 4.23 -11.58 -5.04
CA PHE A 28 5.13 -10.91 -5.96
C PHE A 28 6.07 -11.93 -6.58
N ASN A 29 6.26 -11.85 -7.91
CA ASN A 29 7.24 -12.64 -8.63
C ASN A 29 8.23 -11.69 -9.30
N ILE A 30 9.51 -11.90 -9.05
CA ILE A 30 10.60 -11.09 -9.57
C ILE A 30 11.44 -11.98 -10.50
N THR A 31 11.53 -11.62 -11.78
CA THR A 31 12.45 -12.25 -12.72
C THR A 31 13.73 -11.43 -12.74
N LEU A 32 14.85 -12.10 -12.53
CA LEU A 32 16.18 -11.50 -12.56
C LEU A 32 16.90 -11.87 -13.87
N ASP A 33 17.74 -10.97 -14.35
CA ASP A 33 18.67 -11.26 -15.43
C ASP A 33 19.95 -11.98 -14.93
N ASP A 34 20.87 -12.26 -15.84
CA ASP A 34 22.15 -12.95 -15.53
C ASP A 34 23.04 -12.18 -14.54
N GLN A 35 22.78 -10.90 -14.33
CA GLN A 35 23.49 -10.05 -13.37
C GLN A 35 22.74 -9.88 -12.04
N ASN A 36 21.66 -10.65 -11.82
CA ASN A 36 20.75 -10.54 -10.69
C ASN A 36 20.02 -9.19 -10.57
N LEU A 37 19.82 -8.49 -11.70
CA LEU A 37 19.03 -7.27 -11.73
C LEU A 37 17.57 -7.58 -12.08
N PRO A 38 16.58 -6.93 -11.46
CA PRO A 38 15.18 -7.15 -11.79
C PRO A 38 14.87 -6.76 -13.24
N GLU A 39 14.39 -7.72 -14.02
CA GLU A 39 13.98 -7.52 -15.40
C GLU A 39 12.46 -7.41 -15.51
N LYS A 40 11.75 -8.15 -14.66
CA LYS A 40 10.29 -8.13 -14.61
C LYS A 40 9.80 -8.34 -13.19
N ILE A 41 8.79 -7.55 -12.79
CA ILE A 41 8.09 -7.69 -11.54
C ILE A 41 6.60 -7.87 -11.83
N THR A 42 6.00 -8.93 -11.30
CA THR A 42 4.56 -9.14 -11.38
C THR A 42 3.98 -9.37 -9.99
N TRP A 43 2.72 -8.99 -9.81
CA TRP A 43 2.02 -9.20 -8.55
C TRP A 43 0.59 -9.66 -8.76
N LYS A 44 0.04 -10.34 -7.78
CA LYS A 44 -1.34 -10.80 -7.74
C LYS A 44 -1.85 -10.81 -6.30
N ALA A 45 -3.08 -10.33 -6.10
CA ALA A 45 -3.82 -10.50 -4.85
C ALA A 45 -4.91 -11.57 -5.05
N SER A 46 -5.04 -12.50 -4.11
CA SER A 46 -6.00 -13.61 -4.23
C SER A 46 -7.46 -13.17 -4.18
N ASP A 47 -7.74 -12.00 -3.58
CA ASP A 47 -9.07 -11.39 -3.49
C ASP A 47 -9.26 -10.20 -4.44
N GLY A 48 -8.27 -9.96 -5.31
CA GLY A 48 -8.35 -8.92 -6.33
C GLY A 48 -9.38 -9.26 -7.42
N SER A 49 -9.96 -8.24 -8.02
CA SER A 49 -10.91 -8.38 -9.15
C SER A 49 -10.26 -8.90 -10.43
N GLN A 50 -8.93 -9.01 -10.47
CA GLN A 50 -8.19 -9.42 -11.64
C GLN A 50 -7.67 -10.85 -11.51
N GLU A 51 -8.06 -11.70 -12.45
CA GLU A 51 -7.65 -13.12 -12.47
C GLU A 51 -6.17 -13.29 -12.84
N ALA A 52 -5.63 -12.41 -13.68
CA ALA A 52 -4.24 -12.45 -14.13
C ALA A 52 -3.30 -11.63 -13.23
N ALA A 53 -2.05 -12.09 -13.10
CA ALA A 53 -1.00 -11.32 -12.47
C ALA A 53 -0.72 -10.03 -13.26
N GLN A 54 -0.52 -8.93 -12.55
CA GLN A 54 -0.23 -7.62 -13.11
C GLN A 54 1.25 -7.32 -13.10
N GLU A 55 1.72 -6.65 -14.13
CA GLU A 55 3.09 -6.19 -14.20
C GLU A 55 3.24 -4.81 -13.55
N CYS A 56 4.33 -4.62 -12.82
CA CYS A 56 4.77 -3.31 -12.33
C CYS A 56 6.28 -3.16 -12.57
N LYS A 57 6.75 -1.93 -12.65
CA LYS A 57 8.17 -1.64 -12.88
C LYS A 57 8.92 -1.27 -11.61
N SER A 58 8.21 -0.96 -10.56
CA SER A 58 8.78 -0.65 -9.26
C SER A 58 7.82 -1.04 -8.15
N MET A 59 8.37 -1.46 -7.02
CA MET A 59 7.60 -1.72 -5.80
C MET A 59 8.38 -1.22 -4.59
N MET A 60 7.66 -0.72 -3.59
CA MET A 60 8.18 -0.33 -2.29
C MET A 60 7.27 -0.94 -1.21
N ILE A 61 7.81 -1.83 -0.40
CA ILE A 61 7.09 -2.51 0.68
C ILE A 61 7.72 -2.13 2.00
N SER A 62 6.90 -1.71 2.95
CA SER A 62 7.30 -1.40 4.31
C SER A 62 6.50 -2.26 5.28
N LEU A 63 7.20 -3.01 6.13
CA LEU A 63 6.64 -3.93 7.10
C LEU A 63 7.05 -3.49 8.50
N TRP A 64 6.08 -3.26 9.38
CA TRP A 64 6.37 -2.96 10.77
C TRP A 64 6.62 -4.24 11.55
N ASP A 65 7.83 -4.40 12.06
CA ASP A 65 8.16 -5.46 13.00
C ASP A 65 7.80 -5.02 14.43
N ALA A 66 6.81 -5.68 15.02
CA ALA A 66 6.31 -5.33 16.34
C ALA A 66 7.25 -5.77 17.47
N VAL A 67 8.14 -6.74 17.23
CA VAL A 67 9.11 -7.24 18.21
C VAL A 67 10.32 -6.34 18.27
N GLU A 68 10.95 -6.11 17.12
CA GLU A 68 12.15 -5.26 16.99
C GLU A 68 11.81 -3.77 16.98
N LYS A 69 10.51 -3.42 16.87
CA LYS A 69 10.00 -2.03 16.79
C LYS A 69 10.68 -1.21 15.70
N ASN A 70 10.89 -1.82 14.55
CA ASN A 70 11.48 -1.18 13.39
C ASN A 70 10.66 -1.44 12.11
N THR A 71 11.00 -0.74 11.04
CA THR A 71 10.40 -0.92 9.72
C THR A 71 11.38 -1.63 8.80
N LEU A 72 11.00 -2.82 8.35
CA LEU A 72 11.70 -3.53 7.28
C LEU A 72 11.21 -3.00 5.94
N ARG A 73 12.12 -2.80 4.99
CA ARG A 73 11.80 -2.29 3.67
C ARG A 73 12.36 -3.20 2.58
N ILE A 74 11.56 -3.35 1.52
CA ILE A 74 11.96 -3.98 0.27
C ILE A 74 11.64 -2.99 -0.83
N ASP A 75 12.66 -2.46 -1.48
CA ASP A 75 12.54 -1.52 -2.60
C ASP A 75 13.19 -2.17 -3.83
N LEU A 76 12.40 -2.42 -4.88
CA LEU A 76 12.86 -3.03 -6.12
C LEU A 76 12.32 -2.25 -7.32
N TRP A 77 13.12 -2.19 -8.38
CA TRP A 77 12.71 -1.63 -9.67
C TRP A 77 13.39 -2.36 -10.81
N THR A 78 12.73 -2.40 -11.97
CA THR A 78 13.29 -3.00 -13.17
C THR A 78 14.38 -2.12 -13.78
N LYS A 79 15.34 -2.72 -14.48
CA LYS A 79 16.46 -2.01 -15.11
C LYS A 79 16.07 -0.94 -16.13
N ASP A 80 14.86 -1.04 -16.70
CA ASP A 80 14.29 -0.08 -17.64
C ASP A 80 13.42 1.01 -16.97
N PHE A 81 13.34 1.02 -15.64
CA PHE A 81 12.63 2.04 -14.90
C PHE A 81 13.43 3.35 -14.86
N SER A 82 12.94 4.39 -15.55
CA SER A 82 13.68 5.63 -15.71
C SER A 82 13.73 6.47 -14.44
N VAL A 83 14.70 7.38 -14.38
CA VAL A 83 14.84 8.35 -13.26
C VAL A 83 13.59 9.22 -13.11
N ASP A 84 13.01 9.66 -14.22
CA ASP A 84 11.76 10.44 -14.18
C ASP A 84 10.60 9.65 -13.61
N GLN A 85 10.47 8.38 -13.99
CA GLN A 85 9.47 7.47 -13.40
C GLN A 85 9.73 7.25 -11.91
N MET A 86 11.00 7.14 -11.49
CA MET A 86 11.36 7.03 -10.08
C MET A 86 10.94 8.28 -9.29
N HIS A 87 11.17 9.49 -9.83
CA HIS A 87 10.71 10.71 -9.20
C HIS A 87 9.19 10.72 -9.02
N MET A 88 8.43 10.38 -10.07
CA MET A 88 6.97 10.33 -10.01
C MET A 88 6.49 9.29 -9.00
N HIS A 89 7.04 8.07 -9.04
CA HIS A 89 6.67 7.00 -8.12
C HIS A 89 6.93 7.39 -6.66
N PHE A 90 8.10 7.99 -6.38
CA PHE A 90 8.47 8.41 -5.04
C PHE A 90 7.55 9.52 -4.51
N PHE A 91 7.26 10.55 -5.32
CA PHE A 91 6.35 11.63 -4.92
C PHE A 91 4.92 11.12 -4.67
N GLN A 92 4.39 10.29 -5.55
CA GLN A 92 3.07 9.70 -5.38
C GLN A 92 3.01 8.83 -4.13
N SER A 93 4.05 8.04 -3.86
CA SER A 93 4.14 7.21 -2.65
C SER A 93 4.13 8.06 -1.38
N LEU A 94 4.92 9.14 -1.32
CA LEU A 94 4.94 10.06 -0.18
C LEU A 94 3.55 10.69 0.05
N MET A 95 2.87 11.11 -1.02
CA MET A 95 1.54 11.72 -0.93
C MET A 95 0.50 10.72 -0.40
N THR A 96 0.46 9.51 -0.96
CA THR A 96 -0.49 8.47 -0.51
C THR A 96 -0.17 7.97 0.90
N MET A 97 1.11 7.91 1.28
CA MET A 97 1.52 7.63 2.67
C MET A 97 1.02 8.71 3.64
N SER A 98 1.11 9.99 3.27
CA SER A 98 0.61 11.08 4.12
C SER A 98 -0.90 11.01 4.33
N GLU A 99 -1.65 10.66 3.29
CA GLU A 99 -3.10 10.45 3.38
C GLU A 99 -3.45 9.25 4.27
N SER A 100 -2.69 8.16 4.17
CA SER A 100 -2.88 6.99 5.02
C SER A 100 -2.56 7.31 6.48
N TYR A 101 -1.48 8.03 6.73
CA TYR A 101 -1.12 8.48 8.08
C TYR A 101 -2.19 9.39 8.67
N ALA A 102 -2.66 10.37 7.91
CA ALA A 102 -3.70 11.30 8.38
C ALA A 102 -5.01 10.58 8.72
N ARG A 103 -5.42 9.60 7.90
CA ARG A 103 -6.60 8.77 8.19
C ARG A 103 -6.43 7.92 9.45
N ALA A 104 -5.25 7.34 9.64
CA ALA A 104 -4.97 6.47 10.77
C ALA A 104 -4.85 7.23 12.10
N THR A 105 -4.28 8.44 12.08
CA THR A 105 -3.99 9.24 13.28
C THR A 105 -4.96 10.39 13.50
N GLN A 106 -5.81 10.68 12.50
CA GLN A 106 -6.70 11.86 12.47
C GLN A 106 -5.94 13.18 12.64
N ASN A 107 -4.65 13.20 12.25
CA ASN A 107 -3.80 14.37 12.30
C ASN A 107 -3.97 15.22 11.04
N PRO A 108 -4.64 16.39 11.08
CA PRO A 108 -4.90 17.20 9.89
C PRO A 108 -3.65 17.86 9.32
N TYR A 109 -2.63 18.07 10.15
CA TYR A 109 -1.39 18.74 9.74
C TYR A 109 -0.49 17.87 8.85
N ALA A 110 -0.62 16.54 8.95
CA ALA A 110 0.24 15.60 8.23
C ALA A 110 0.15 15.77 6.71
N ILE A 111 -1.06 16.04 6.18
CA ILE A 111 -1.26 16.22 4.73
C ILE A 111 -0.65 17.54 4.26
N GLU A 112 -0.87 18.63 5.00
CA GLU A 112 -0.37 19.96 4.62
C GLU A 112 1.16 20.00 4.59
N ASP A 113 1.79 19.53 5.67
CA ASP A 113 3.25 19.51 5.81
C ASP A 113 3.90 18.60 4.75
N MET A 114 3.30 17.45 4.48
CA MET A 114 3.81 16.53 3.47
C MET A 114 3.64 17.09 2.06
N LYS A 115 2.51 17.75 1.75
CA LYS A 115 2.30 18.43 0.46
C LYS A 115 3.34 19.52 0.25
N LYS A 116 3.59 20.34 1.27
CA LYS A 116 4.61 21.39 1.21
C LYS A 116 5.98 20.78 0.94
N PHE A 117 6.37 19.76 1.72
CA PHE A 117 7.63 19.05 1.53
C PHE A 117 7.76 18.46 0.12
N CYS A 118 6.74 17.76 -0.39
CA CYS A 118 6.76 17.17 -1.72
C CYS A 118 6.88 18.22 -2.82
N ASN A 119 6.21 19.36 -2.71
CA ASN A 119 6.29 20.45 -3.69
C ASN A 119 7.70 21.09 -3.69
N GLU A 120 8.27 21.32 -2.53
CA GLU A 120 9.63 21.86 -2.41
C GLU A 120 10.67 20.88 -2.98
N LEU A 121 10.52 19.59 -2.67
CA LEU A 121 11.40 18.54 -3.17
C LEU A 121 11.29 18.43 -4.71
N ALA A 122 10.07 18.45 -5.26
CA ALA A 122 9.85 18.41 -6.70
C ALA A 122 10.49 19.60 -7.43
N ALA A 123 10.40 20.82 -6.86
CA ALA A 123 11.04 22.01 -7.42
C ALA A 123 12.58 21.89 -7.42
N LYS A 124 13.15 21.43 -6.31
CA LYS A 124 14.62 21.21 -6.19
C LYS A 124 15.10 20.13 -7.14
N THR A 125 14.37 19.03 -7.26
CA THR A 125 14.69 17.94 -8.19
C THR A 125 14.69 18.43 -9.64
N ARG A 126 13.67 19.19 -10.04
CA ARG A 126 13.60 19.79 -11.40
C ARG A 126 14.80 20.68 -11.69
N ASN A 127 15.17 21.55 -10.76
CA ASN A 127 16.33 22.42 -10.93
C ASN A 127 17.63 21.62 -11.08
N PHE A 128 17.80 20.59 -10.27
CA PHE A 128 18.96 19.70 -10.34
C PHE A 128 19.06 18.98 -11.71
N GLU A 129 17.97 18.47 -12.25
CA GLU A 129 17.96 17.83 -13.57
C GLU A 129 18.25 18.82 -14.70
N LEU A 130 17.73 20.06 -14.62
CA LEU A 130 18.04 21.13 -15.57
C LEU A 130 19.53 21.54 -15.54
N GLU A 131 20.16 21.52 -14.37
CA GLU A 131 21.59 21.81 -14.24
C GLU A 131 22.47 20.70 -14.85
N LYS A 132 22.05 19.44 -14.72
CA LYS A 132 22.74 18.29 -15.35
C LYS A 132 22.75 18.39 -16.88
N GLN A 133 21.63 18.84 -17.48
CA GLN A 133 21.49 18.97 -18.94
C GLN A 133 22.36 20.10 -19.53
N LYS A 134 22.86 21.01 -18.72
CA LYS A 134 23.72 22.13 -19.15
C LYS A 134 25.23 21.80 -19.16
N LYS A 135 25.61 20.63 -18.62
CA LYS A 135 26.98 20.12 -18.55
C LYS A 135 27.27 19.12 -19.66
#